data_81ae3029aa3016f1559ca898906b9398
#
_entry.id   81ae3029aa3016f1559ca898906b9398
#
_cell.length_a   1.000
_cell.length_b   1.000
_cell.length_c   1.000
_cell.angle_alpha   90.00
_cell.angle_beta   90.00
_cell.angle_gamma   90.00
#
_symmetry.space_group_name_H-M   'P 1'
#
loop_
_entity.id
_entity.type
_entity.pdbx_description
1 polymer ?
#
loop_
_entity_poly.entity_id
_entity_poly.type
_entity_poly.pdbx_seq_one_letter_code
_entity_poly.pdbx_strand_id
1 'polypeptide(L)'
;MSNLKNFLFTSESVSEGHPDKVSDRISDMVVDSYLSGDPYSRVACETLTTTNKVVLAGEVRGPSIKEEDLIQKVRECIKDIGYDQDGFTWREATKIESHLHAQSADIAMGVDSSSNKDEGAGDQGIMFGYACNETEELMPAPIHYSHKILRLMAEDRKSGKLKNIEPDSKSQVTFEYLSLIHI
;
A
#
# COMPACT_ATOMS: atom_id res chain seq x y z
N MET A 1 5.20 35.31 -24.08
CA MET A 1 5.95 34.05 -24.33
C MET A 1 6.53 33.63 -23.00
N SER A 2 6.07 32.51 -22.44
CA SER A 2 6.64 31.98 -21.20
C SER A 2 8.06 31.49 -21.49
N ASN A 3 9.06 32.08 -20.86
CA ASN A 3 10.41 31.56 -20.85
C ASN A 3 10.38 30.22 -20.13
N LEU A 4 10.17 29.13 -20.86
CA LEU A 4 10.39 27.79 -20.34
C LEU A 4 11.87 27.70 -19.95
N LYS A 5 12.12 27.76 -18.66
CA LYS A 5 13.49 27.61 -18.13
C LYS A 5 13.76 26.13 -17.91
N ASN A 6 15.01 25.74 -18.02
CA ASN A 6 15.45 24.45 -17.54
C ASN A 6 15.09 24.30 -16.05
N PHE A 7 14.66 23.12 -15.66
CA PHE A 7 14.33 22.84 -14.25
C PHE A 7 14.71 21.41 -13.87
N LEU A 8 14.95 21.22 -12.60
CA LEU A 8 15.16 19.88 -12.02
C LEU A 8 13.85 19.41 -11.41
N PHE A 9 13.52 18.14 -11.63
CA PHE A 9 12.41 17.49 -10.97
C PHE A 9 12.88 16.16 -10.36
N THR A 10 12.55 15.95 -9.10
CA THR A 10 12.97 14.81 -8.32
C THR A 10 11.76 14.04 -7.84
N SER A 11 11.80 12.72 -7.94
CA SER A 11 10.83 11.83 -7.34
C SER A 11 11.51 10.77 -6.51
N GLU A 12 10.83 10.34 -5.45
CA GLU A 12 11.27 9.28 -4.55
C GLU A 12 10.34 8.09 -4.63
N SER A 13 10.85 6.94 -4.25
CA SER A 13 10.08 5.72 -4.03
C SER A 13 10.61 4.97 -2.82
N VAL A 14 9.73 4.20 -2.20
CA VAL A 14 10.07 3.24 -1.15
C VAL A 14 9.75 1.83 -1.61
N SER A 15 10.52 0.85 -1.13
CA SER A 15 10.34 -0.56 -1.49
C SER A 15 9.16 -1.20 -0.76
N GLU A 16 8.83 -2.43 -1.15
CA GLU A 16 7.77 -3.24 -0.51
C GLU A 16 7.98 -3.47 0.99
N GLY A 17 9.25 -3.39 1.46
CA GLY A 17 9.60 -3.56 2.87
C GLY A 17 9.61 -2.27 3.67
N HIS A 18 9.35 -1.10 3.07
CA HIS A 18 9.19 0.13 3.85
C HIS A 18 7.97 0.03 4.77
N PRO A 19 8.05 0.49 6.04
CA PRO A 19 6.96 0.35 7.01
C PRO A 19 5.60 0.79 6.48
N ASP A 20 5.54 1.90 5.73
CA ASP A 20 4.28 2.39 5.14
C ASP A 20 3.69 1.38 4.15
N LYS A 21 4.53 0.81 3.26
CA LYS A 21 4.06 -0.20 2.30
C LYS A 21 3.77 -1.56 2.92
N VAL A 22 4.48 -1.93 3.97
CA VAL A 22 4.14 -3.12 4.77
C VAL A 22 2.76 -2.94 5.39
N SER A 23 2.46 -1.76 5.94
CA SER A 23 1.16 -1.43 6.51
C SER A 23 0.05 -1.48 5.44
N ASP A 24 0.27 -0.85 4.28
CA ASP A 24 -0.66 -0.88 3.15
C ASP A 24 -0.93 -2.32 2.69
N ARG A 25 0.13 -3.11 2.51
CA ARG A 25 0.01 -4.51 2.08
C ARG A 25 -0.79 -5.37 3.05
N ILE A 26 -0.63 -5.12 4.36
CA ILE A 26 -1.39 -5.81 5.39
C ILE A 26 -2.85 -5.35 5.37
N SER A 27 -3.12 -4.05 5.26
CA SER A 27 -4.49 -3.52 5.14
C SER A 27 -5.20 -4.06 3.92
N ASP A 28 -4.54 -4.10 2.76
CA ASP A 28 -5.06 -4.70 1.52
C ASP A 28 -5.41 -6.18 1.72
N MET A 29 -4.55 -6.95 2.39
CA MET A 29 -4.81 -8.37 2.69
C MET A 29 -6.06 -8.54 3.58
N VAL A 30 -6.27 -7.63 4.54
CA VAL A 30 -7.49 -7.65 5.36
C VAL A 30 -8.72 -7.41 4.48
N VAL A 31 -8.70 -6.39 3.61
CA VAL A 31 -9.77 -6.11 2.64
C VAL A 31 -10.05 -7.33 1.77
N ASP A 32 -9.03 -7.90 1.15
CA ASP A 32 -9.13 -9.09 0.29
C ASP A 32 -9.73 -10.29 1.03
N SER A 33 -9.37 -10.47 2.31
CA SER A 33 -9.88 -11.56 3.14
C SER A 33 -11.38 -11.45 3.36
N TYR A 34 -11.90 -10.25 3.57
CA TYR A 34 -13.34 -10.02 3.72
C TYR A 34 -14.08 -10.11 2.39
N LEU A 35 -13.57 -9.46 1.33
CA LEU A 35 -14.19 -9.46 0.01
C LEU A 35 -14.21 -10.85 -0.63
N SER A 36 -13.25 -11.72 -0.36
CA SER A 36 -13.25 -13.10 -0.85
C SER A 36 -14.37 -13.95 -0.25
N GLY A 37 -14.85 -13.60 0.94
CA GLY A 37 -15.96 -14.28 1.60
C GLY A 37 -17.33 -13.67 1.29
N ASP A 38 -17.38 -12.36 1.10
CA ASP A 38 -18.57 -11.61 0.71
C ASP A 38 -18.15 -10.34 -0.07
N PRO A 39 -18.50 -10.23 -1.37
CA PRO A 39 -18.14 -9.08 -2.20
C PRO A 39 -18.79 -7.76 -1.75
N TYR A 40 -19.79 -7.82 -0.87
CA TYR A 40 -20.43 -6.65 -0.28
C TYR A 40 -19.85 -6.27 1.09
N SER A 41 -18.77 -6.90 1.51
CA SER A 41 -18.06 -6.55 2.74
C SER A 41 -17.63 -5.09 2.74
N ARG A 42 -17.61 -4.49 3.92
CA ARG A 42 -17.09 -3.14 4.16
C ARG A 42 -15.95 -3.22 5.15
N VAL A 43 -14.82 -2.68 4.78
CA VAL A 43 -13.60 -2.82 5.55
C VAL A 43 -12.88 -1.48 5.60
N ALA A 44 -12.71 -0.95 6.79
CA ALA A 44 -11.82 0.15 7.09
C ALA A 44 -10.78 -0.38 8.08
N CYS A 45 -9.64 -0.80 7.58
CA CYS A 45 -8.55 -1.35 8.36
C CYS A 45 -7.31 -0.47 8.24
N GLU A 46 -6.96 0.17 9.34
CA GLU A 46 -5.71 0.89 9.52
C GLU A 46 -4.67 -0.04 10.11
N THR A 47 -3.46 0.00 9.58
CA THR A 47 -2.35 -0.83 10.05
C THR A 47 -1.19 0.05 10.49
N LEU A 48 -0.65 -0.22 11.67
CA LEU A 48 0.59 0.36 12.15
C LEU A 48 1.64 -0.73 12.28
N THR A 49 2.82 -0.49 11.69
CA THR A 49 3.98 -1.38 11.81
C THR A 49 5.14 -0.66 12.49
N THR A 50 5.77 -1.32 13.43
CA THR A 50 6.98 -0.85 14.11
C THR A 50 7.82 -2.03 14.58
N THR A 51 8.95 -1.78 15.24
CA THR A 51 9.83 -2.83 15.75
C THR A 51 9.07 -3.91 16.50
N ASN A 52 9.13 -5.14 15.97
CA ASN A 52 8.48 -6.34 16.52
C ASN A 52 6.99 -6.19 16.84
N LYS A 53 6.29 -5.30 16.14
CA LYS A 53 4.85 -5.11 16.38
C LYS A 53 4.10 -4.71 15.10
N VAL A 54 2.91 -5.30 14.96
CA VAL A 54 1.86 -4.89 14.01
C VAL A 54 0.58 -4.68 14.80
N VAL A 55 -0.12 -3.59 14.53
CA VAL A 55 -1.44 -3.30 15.11
C VAL A 55 -2.42 -3.07 13.98
N LEU A 56 -3.53 -3.80 14.01
CA LEU A 56 -4.69 -3.60 13.14
C LEU A 56 -5.77 -2.88 13.94
N ALA A 57 -6.35 -1.83 13.39
CA ALA A 57 -7.45 -1.11 14.04
C ALA A 57 -8.47 -0.66 12.98
N GLY A 58 -9.73 -0.58 13.38
CA GLY A 58 -10.77 -0.10 12.48
C GLY A 58 -12.07 -0.87 12.56
N GLU A 59 -12.92 -0.66 11.56
CA GLU A 59 -14.27 -1.20 11.52
C GLU A 59 -14.46 -2.12 10.32
N VAL A 60 -15.16 -3.22 10.53
CA VAL A 60 -15.43 -4.22 9.49
C VAL A 60 -16.88 -4.67 9.51
N ARG A 61 -17.42 -4.97 8.33
CA ARG A 61 -18.71 -5.63 8.14
C ARG A 61 -18.58 -6.67 7.03
N GLY A 62 -18.83 -7.91 7.35
CA GLY A 62 -18.68 -9.03 6.40
C GLY A 62 -18.70 -10.38 7.09
N PRO A 63 -18.12 -11.41 6.49
CA PRO A 63 -18.06 -12.74 7.08
C PRO A 63 -17.27 -12.73 8.39
N SER A 64 -17.61 -13.66 9.28
CA SER A 64 -16.84 -13.85 10.52
C SER A 64 -15.49 -14.49 10.19
N ILE A 65 -14.41 -13.74 10.41
CA ILE A 65 -13.03 -14.24 10.31
C ILE A 65 -12.48 -14.37 11.73
N LYS A 66 -11.90 -15.53 12.04
CA LYS A 66 -11.26 -15.72 13.35
C LYS A 66 -9.99 -14.87 13.43
N GLU A 67 -9.74 -14.33 14.61
CA GLU A 67 -8.55 -13.50 14.84
C GLU A 67 -7.25 -14.26 14.56
N GLU A 68 -7.18 -15.54 14.94
CA GLU A 68 -6.01 -16.37 14.69
C GLU A 68 -5.73 -16.55 13.19
N ASP A 69 -6.78 -16.72 12.37
CA ASP A 69 -6.65 -16.85 10.92
C ASP A 69 -6.16 -15.52 10.29
N LEU A 70 -6.64 -14.40 10.80
CA LEU A 70 -6.21 -13.08 10.36
C LEU A 70 -4.74 -12.82 10.71
N ILE A 71 -4.35 -13.12 11.95
CA ILE A 71 -2.96 -13.02 12.42
C ILE A 71 -2.03 -13.90 11.54
N GLN A 72 -2.46 -15.12 11.21
CA GLN A 72 -1.68 -15.99 10.34
C GLN A 72 -1.49 -15.39 8.95
N LYS A 73 -2.52 -14.79 8.37
CA LYS A 73 -2.42 -14.08 7.08
C LYS A 73 -1.49 -12.86 7.12
N VAL A 74 -1.49 -12.12 8.23
CA VAL A 74 -0.51 -11.03 8.43
C VAL A 74 0.92 -11.57 8.41
N ARG A 75 1.17 -12.71 9.10
CA ARG A 75 2.49 -13.36 9.07
C ARG A 75 2.90 -13.80 7.67
N GLU A 76 1.96 -14.30 6.89
CA GLU A 76 2.19 -14.69 5.49
C GLU A 76 2.54 -13.48 4.62
N CYS A 77 1.88 -12.32 4.82
CA CYS A 77 2.26 -11.08 4.15
C CYS A 77 3.69 -10.65 4.48
N ILE A 78 4.05 -10.65 5.77
CA ILE A 78 5.40 -10.28 6.22
C ILE A 78 6.45 -11.24 5.64
N LYS A 79 6.12 -12.53 5.56
CA LYS A 79 6.99 -13.56 4.98
C LYS A 79 7.14 -13.38 3.47
N ASP A 80 6.06 -13.07 2.74
CA ASP A 80 6.08 -12.83 1.29
C ASP A 80 6.92 -11.60 0.92
N ILE A 81 6.86 -10.55 1.74
CA ILE A 81 7.75 -9.37 1.63
C ILE A 81 9.21 -9.80 1.84
N GLY A 82 9.47 -10.79 2.68
CA GLY A 82 10.79 -11.36 2.93
C GLY A 82 11.43 -10.94 4.24
N TYR A 83 10.65 -10.47 5.21
CA TYR A 83 11.15 -10.12 6.52
C TYR A 83 11.38 -11.34 7.42
N ASP A 84 12.65 -11.59 7.77
CA ASP A 84 13.05 -12.57 8.79
C ASP A 84 14.33 -12.10 9.49
N GLN A 85 14.29 -10.92 10.10
CA GLN A 85 15.44 -10.26 10.72
C GLN A 85 15.13 -9.80 12.15
N ASP A 86 16.18 -9.49 12.90
CA ASP A 86 16.01 -8.86 14.22
C ASP A 86 15.25 -7.53 14.09
N GLY A 87 14.27 -7.37 14.96
CA GLY A 87 13.43 -6.18 14.98
C GLY A 87 12.17 -6.25 14.12
N PHE A 88 12.09 -7.16 13.11
CA PHE A 88 10.86 -7.43 12.38
C PHE A 88 10.92 -8.77 11.63
N THR A 89 10.00 -9.68 11.93
CA THR A 89 9.98 -11.03 11.36
C THR A 89 8.54 -11.53 11.22
N TRP A 90 8.31 -12.45 10.28
CA TRP A 90 7.03 -13.16 10.15
C TRP A 90 6.76 -14.15 11.32
N ARG A 91 7.76 -14.43 12.18
CA ARG A 91 7.69 -15.36 13.29
C ARG A 91 7.05 -14.73 14.54
N GLU A 92 6.93 -15.52 15.59
CA GLU A 92 6.29 -15.14 16.86
C GLU A 92 6.94 -13.93 17.56
N ALA A 93 8.22 -13.62 17.25
CA ALA A 93 8.90 -12.47 17.83
C ALA A 93 8.20 -11.13 17.49
N THR A 94 7.57 -11.03 16.31
CA THR A 94 6.70 -9.90 15.96
C THR A 94 5.31 -10.15 16.54
N LYS A 95 4.89 -9.29 17.47
CA LYS A 95 3.55 -9.30 18.04
C LYS A 95 2.55 -8.67 17.08
N ILE A 96 1.44 -9.34 16.88
CA ILE A 96 0.33 -8.85 16.05
C ILE A 96 -0.88 -8.70 16.97
N GLU A 97 -1.44 -7.50 16.99
CA GLU A 97 -2.61 -7.14 17.80
C GLU A 97 -3.73 -6.70 16.86
N SER A 98 -4.93 -7.24 17.04
CA SER A 98 -6.12 -6.84 16.28
C SER A 98 -7.10 -6.11 17.18
N HIS A 99 -7.45 -4.90 16.77
CA HIS A 99 -8.49 -4.07 17.37
C HIS A 99 -9.60 -3.78 16.35
N LEU A 100 -9.78 -4.70 15.39
CA LEU A 100 -10.89 -4.62 14.45
C LEU A 100 -12.20 -4.94 15.17
N HIS A 101 -13.22 -4.15 14.91
CA HIS A 101 -14.54 -4.33 15.51
C HIS A 101 -15.64 -4.15 14.47
N ALA A 102 -16.86 -4.52 14.80
CA ALA A 102 -17.99 -4.40 13.91
C ALA A 102 -18.32 -2.93 13.60
N GLN A 103 -18.63 -2.64 12.34
CA GLN A 103 -19.03 -1.30 11.89
C GLN A 103 -20.20 -0.77 12.72
N SER A 104 -20.13 0.51 13.10
CA SER A 104 -21.21 1.17 13.87
C SER A 104 -22.50 1.23 13.05
N ALA A 105 -23.66 1.11 13.75
CA ALA A 105 -24.98 1.19 13.14
C ALA A 105 -25.26 2.57 12.48
N ASP A 106 -24.66 3.63 13.01
CA ASP A 106 -24.84 4.99 12.48
C ASP A 106 -24.19 5.16 11.10
N ILE A 107 -22.99 4.61 10.91
CA ILE A 107 -22.30 4.61 9.61
C ILE A 107 -23.07 3.72 8.61
N ALA A 108 -23.52 2.56 9.03
CA ALA A 108 -24.30 1.66 8.19
C ALA A 108 -25.57 2.34 7.65
N MET A 109 -26.32 3.10 8.46
CA MET A 109 -27.49 3.87 8.02
C MET A 109 -27.16 4.93 6.95
N GLY A 110 -25.96 5.51 7.01
CA GLY A 110 -25.51 6.52 6.07
C GLY A 110 -25.16 5.95 4.69
N VAL A 111 -24.68 4.72 4.65
CA VAL A 111 -24.08 4.07 3.47
C VAL A 111 -25.02 3.10 2.78
N ASP A 112 -25.84 2.36 3.55
CA ASP A 112 -26.70 1.31 3.00
C ASP A 112 -27.79 1.84 2.08
N SER A 113 -28.03 1.12 1.01
CA SER A 113 -29.17 1.37 0.11
C SER A 113 -30.49 1.05 0.79
N SER A 114 -31.52 1.81 0.47
CA SER A 114 -32.92 1.56 0.89
C SER A 114 -33.84 1.70 -0.31
N SER A 115 -35.14 1.41 -0.11
CA SER A 115 -36.16 1.52 -1.18
C SER A 115 -36.21 2.90 -1.87
N ASN A 116 -35.68 3.94 -1.25
CA ASN A 116 -35.69 5.33 -1.75
C ASN A 116 -34.28 5.98 -1.77
N LYS A 117 -33.21 5.20 -1.62
CA LYS A 117 -31.86 5.73 -1.54
C LYS A 117 -30.86 4.74 -2.15
N ASP A 118 -30.09 5.19 -3.12
CA ASP A 118 -28.96 4.46 -3.64
C ASP A 118 -27.86 4.32 -2.57
N GLU A 119 -26.97 3.33 -2.76
CA GLU A 119 -25.82 3.13 -1.90
C GLU A 119 -24.92 4.38 -1.90
N GLY A 120 -24.56 4.87 -0.71
CA GLY A 120 -23.71 6.03 -0.53
C GLY A 120 -22.24 5.65 -0.34
N ALA A 121 -21.36 6.63 -0.54
CA ALA A 121 -19.95 6.49 -0.18
C ALA A 121 -19.79 6.53 1.35
N GLY A 122 -18.82 5.76 1.88
CA GLY A 122 -18.51 5.73 3.31
C GLY A 122 -17.80 6.98 3.81
N ASP A 123 -17.23 7.78 2.91
CA ASP A 123 -16.49 9.00 3.24
C ASP A 123 -16.55 10.00 2.08
N GLN A 124 -16.11 11.21 2.33
CA GLN A 124 -15.87 12.23 1.31
C GLN A 124 -14.68 11.82 0.43
N GLY A 125 -14.70 12.25 -0.83
CA GLY A 125 -13.61 11.97 -1.74
C GLY A 125 -13.41 13.07 -2.76
N ILE A 126 -12.14 13.33 -3.09
CA ILE A 126 -11.72 14.11 -4.23
C ILE A 126 -10.62 13.33 -4.96
N MET A 127 -10.74 13.20 -6.28
CA MET A 127 -9.79 12.44 -7.09
C MET A 127 -9.09 13.37 -8.06
N PHE A 128 -7.77 13.14 -8.21
CA PHE A 128 -6.94 13.79 -9.20
C PHE A 128 -6.34 12.74 -10.12
N GLY A 129 -6.31 13.05 -11.40
CA GLY A 129 -5.68 12.19 -12.39
C GLY A 129 -4.64 12.96 -13.18
N TYR A 130 -3.50 12.32 -13.46
CA TYR A 130 -2.45 12.86 -14.31
C TYR A 130 -1.81 11.73 -15.13
N ALA A 131 -1.61 11.99 -16.40
CA ALA A 131 -0.87 11.11 -17.29
C ALA A 131 -0.06 11.94 -18.28
N CYS A 132 1.09 11.44 -18.70
CA CYS A 132 1.94 12.06 -19.72
C CYS A 132 2.61 10.98 -20.57
N ASN A 133 3.23 11.37 -21.66
CA ASN A 133 3.88 10.47 -22.61
C ASN A 133 5.41 10.40 -22.44
N GLU A 134 5.91 10.65 -21.24
CA GLU A 134 7.35 10.56 -20.97
C GLU A 134 7.84 9.12 -20.90
N THR A 135 6.96 8.17 -20.56
CA THR A 135 7.23 6.74 -20.49
C THR A 135 6.09 5.97 -21.17
N GLU A 136 6.33 4.70 -21.51
CA GLU A 136 5.30 3.81 -22.07
C GLU A 136 4.15 3.56 -21.08
N GLU A 137 4.42 3.68 -19.79
CA GLU A 137 3.44 3.53 -18.73
C GLU A 137 2.58 4.79 -18.51
N LEU A 138 2.76 5.82 -19.34
CA LEU A 138 2.07 7.11 -19.28
C LEU A 138 2.28 7.86 -17.95
N MET A 139 3.43 7.65 -17.34
CA MET A 139 3.84 8.25 -16.07
C MET A 139 5.03 9.20 -16.25
N PRO A 140 5.17 10.24 -15.40
CA PRO A 140 6.38 11.05 -15.38
C PRO A 140 7.63 10.21 -15.15
N ALA A 141 8.69 10.46 -15.94
CA ALA A 141 9.91 9.66 -15.90
C ALA A 141 10.56 9.56 -14.51
N PRO A 142 10.68 10.61 -13.70
CA PRO A 142 11.32 10.51 -12.38
C PRO A 142 10.63 9.51 -11.45
N ILE A 143 9.29 9.55 -11.36
CA ILE A 143 8.55 8.62 -10.49
C ILE A 143 8.55 7.21 -11.07
N HIS A 144 8.40 7.05 -12.39
CA HIS A 144 8.45 5.75 -13.04
C HIS A 144 9.79 5.04 -12.76
N TYR A 145 10.93 5.72 -12.98
CA TYR A 145 12.22 5.10 -12.76
C TYR A 145 12.56 4.87 -11.28
N SER A 146 12.12 5.74 -10.37
CA SER A 146 12.30 5.51 -8.95
C SER A 146 11.57 4.24 -8.48
N HIS A 147 10.35 4.00 -8.96
CA HIS A 147 9.61 2.76 -8.70
C HIS A 147 10.27 1.54 -9.37
N LYS A 148 10.69 1.67 -10.63
CA LYS A 148 11.28 0.58 -11.41
C LYS A 148 12.56 0.04 -10.77
N ILE A 149 13.43 0.92 -10.25
CA ILE A 149 14.64 0.52 -9.52
C ILE A 149 14.28 -0.41 -8.37
N LEU A 150 13.35 -0.02 -7.51
CA LEU A 150 13.00 -0.77 -6.31
C LEU A 150 12.26 -2.08 -6.65
N ARG A 151 11.43 -2.09 -7.68
CA ARG A 151 10.79 -3.32 -8.17
C ARG A 151 11.83 -4.34 -8.62
N LEU A 152 12.77 -3.94 -9.46
CA LEU A 152 13.85 -4.82 -9.92
C LEU A 152 14.74 -5.31 -8.77
N MET A 153 15.03 -4.45 -7.80
CA MET A 153 15.77 -4.85 -6.59
C MET A 153 15.01 -5.90 -5.79
N ALA A 154 13.70 -5.76 -5.62
CA ALA A 154 12.87 -6.73 -4.92
C ALA A 154 12.82 -8.07 -5.65
N GLU A 155 12.66 -8.06 -7.00
CA GLU A 155 12.69 -9.26 -7.84
C GLU A 155 14.05 -9.98 -7.74
N ASP A 156 15.16 -9.24 -7.83
CA ASP A 156 16.52 -9.77 -7.75
C ASP A 156 16.84 -10.28 -6.33
N ARG A 157 16.33 -9.65 -5.27
CA ARG A 157 16.45 -10.13 -3.90
C ARG A 157 15.68 -11.45 -3.71
N LYS A 158 14.41 -11.48 -4.10
CA LYS A 158 13.55 -12.68 -3.95
C LYS A 158 14.05 -13.86 -4.78
N SER A 159 14.63 -13.61 -5.94
CA SER A 159 15.25 -14.66 -6.77
C SER A 159 16.63 -15.10 -6.26
N GLY A 160 17.20 -14.44 -5.25
CA GLY A 160 18.54 -14.73 -4.71
C GLY A 160 19.70 -14.24 -5.57
N LYS A 161 19.43 -13.46 -6.61
CA LYS A 161 20.46 -12.83 -7.47
C LYS A 161 21.20 -11.72 -6.72
N LEU A 162 20.48 -10.90 -5.95
CA LEU A 162 21.05 -9.97 -4.98
C LEU A 162 21.03 -10.59 -3.59
N LYS A 163 22.22 -10.69 -2.97
CA LYS A 163 22.40 -11.26 -1.63
C LYS A 163 22.75 -10.15 -0.64
N ASN A 164 22.48 -10.39 0.63
CA ASN A 164 22.83 -9.49 1.74
C ASN A 164 22.16 -8.11 1.67
N ILE A 165 20.95 -8.06 1.11
CA ILE A 165 20.08 -6.89 1.15
C ILE A 165 18.76 -7.25 1.81
N GLU A 166 18.24 -6.32 2.59
CA GLU A 166 16.99 -6.43 3.31
C GLU A 166 15.82 -5.86 2.50
N PRO A 167 14.57 -6.15 2.88
CA PRO A 167 13.40 -5.69 2.13
C PRO A 167 13.20 -4.18 2.08
N ASP A 168 13.63 -3.43 3.11
CA ASP A 168 13.48 -1.97 3.13
C ASP A 168 14.57 -1.28 2.34
N SER A 169 14.16 -0.43 1.43
CA SER A 169 15.05 0.41 0.63
C SER A 169 14.31 1.62 0.06
N LYS A 170 15.06 2.63 -0.33
CA LYS A 170 14.56 3.86 -0.96
C LYS A 170 15.33 4.14 -2.23
N SER A 171 14.67 4.75 -3.19
CA SER A 171 15.29 5.31 -4.38
C SER A 171 14.87 6.74 -4.60
N GLN A 172 15.76 7.53 -5.18
CA GLN A 172 15.49 8.90 -5.59
C GLN A 172 16.06 9.10 -6.98
N VAL A 173 15.26 9.67 -7.88
CA VAL A 173 15.66 9.94 -9.27
C VAL A 173 15.40 11.42 -9.58
N THR A 174 16.41 12.10 -10.09
CA THR A 174 16.33 13.50 -10.52
C THR A 174 16.54 13.59 -12.02
N PHE A 175 15.63 14.25 -12.70
CA PHE A 175 15.76 14.60 -14.11
C PHE A 175 16.00 16.09 -14.27
N GLU A 176 16.88 16.44 -15.18
CA GLU A 176 17.01 17.81 -15.69
C GLU A 176 16.17 17.92 -16.97
N TYR A 177 15.12 18.73 -16.91
CA TYR A 177 14.29 19.07 -18.07
C TYR A 177 14.84 20.28 -18.76
N LEU A 178 15.29 20.10 -19.99
CA LEU A 178 15.76 21.19 -20.83
C LEU A 178 14.59 21.78 -21.59
N SER A 179 14.59 23.12 -21.76
CA SER A 179 13.56 23.79 -22.55
C SER A 179 13.56 23.25 -23.98
N LEU A 180 12.48 22.56 -24.37
CA LEU A 180 12.33 21.90 -25.69
C LEU A 180 11.75 22.86 -26.74
N ILE A 181 11.94 24.17 -26.65
CA ILE A 181 11.42 25.12 -27.64
C ILE A 181 12.02 24.90 -29.05
N HIS A 182 13.01 24.05 -29.20
CA HIS A 182 13.78 23.89 -30.43
C HIS A 182 13.85 22.46 -30.97
N ILE A 183 12.91 21.60 -30.60
CA ILE A 183 12.80 20.27 -31.22
C ILE A 183 11.58 20.22 -32.11
#